data_407dc034a9d3f1a77729de08ece30449
#
_entry.id   407dc034a9d3f1a77729de08ece30449
#
_cell.length_a   1.000
_cell.length_b   1.000
_cell.length_c   1.000
_cell.angle_alpha   90.00
_cell.angle_beta   90.00
_cell.angle_gamma   90.00
#
_symmetry.space_group_name_H-M   'P 1'
#
loop_
_entity.id
_entity.type
_entity.pdbx_description
1 polymer ?
#
loop_
_entity_poly.entity_id
_entity_poly.type
_entity_poly.pdbx_seq_one_letter_code
_entity_poly.pdbx_strand_id
1 'polypeptide(L)'
;MKKIICLGFLLMALYMNIGAQASVNVFDPFYEDLSIWEGIGLINDAPSIRPYPLQEIKRLLQIIIEKGDVGQRQRAEAYYKRFFGKTFHFGGLSEVTVKAPQKQYELNFAPFMDLNYALHDLFTISGRVSVFLTNKLFSQALTPLFQYSKHDLADDGVFIGKFLVLPVFNTGLAIGTPQYYFTAGIARTSYGPFHEHSPFIGSQAIHQGQFIFVVNKEKWTYNQAFLTLTATNDQGGNRTPGKFIMIHSLNIRPLSWLSFGIVDTIIYGKRFEPIYMLPLSAFFISQGLYAFPDNSLIGGTFTIKPIRGLRLDGMLYADDLGFNEIVKFKKDAKWRMSGQFGVTYTMPQTHWFSFADLNYTFVFPYTYTHFDGSNVGVPNYQNYTHNGVPLGSNLEPNSDRIQLKVKFRPLYGLDLNVSNTFIRHANINESITDIGLLKDYVSKKYTTDGSTFNHATITNSDGAKDHAFLYSNPFMKQQTRQYVNQLSLEASCHLPIVKSGGYMLFKLGYVFEANINPGVRQNIYRPNDRTKGWNDKSITDIGEAKIREEAARQLAEWRKGAIGRQFNHYIRLSAEVAY
;
A
#
# COMPACT_ATOMS: atom_id res chain seq x y z
N MET A 1 10.85 -20.29 -33.79
CA MET A 1 10.75 -20.91 -32.46
C MET A 1 9.89 -20.11 -31.48
N LYS A 2 10.11 -18.78 -31.24
CA LYS A 2 9.30 -18.00 -30.27
C LYS A 2 7.79 -18.00 -30.55
N LYS A 3 7.34 -17.95 -31.80
CA LYS A 3 5.90 -18.01 -32.17
C LYS A 3 5.26 -19.38 -31.89
N ILE A 4 6.02 -20.46 -31.96
CA ILE A 4 5.55 -21.84 -31.71
C ILE A 4 5.41 -22.06 -30.19
N ILE A 5 6.27 -21.44 -29.37
CA ILE A 5 6.19 -21.52 -27.90
C ILE A 5 4.93 -20.79 -27.37
N CYS A 6 4.61 -19.62 -27.92
CA CYS A 6 3.36 -18.91 -27.54
C CYS A 6 2.10 -19.70 -27.96
N LEU A 7 2.12 -20.33 -29.13
CA LEU A 7 1.01 -21.17 -29.59
C LEU A 7 0.92 -22.47 -28.78
N GLY A 8 2.05 -23.04 -28.39
CA GLY A 8 2.12 -24.22 -27.51
C GLY A 8 1.58 -23.92 -26.08
N PHE A 9 1.88 -22.76 -25.53
CA PHE A 9 1.28 -22.32 -24.26
C PHE A 9 -0.22 -22.06 -24.36
N LEU A 10 -0.68 -21.49 -25.48
CA LEU A 10 -2.12 -21.27 -25.72
C LEU A 10 -2.88 -22.59 -25.88
N LEU A 11 -2.27 -23.57 -26.56
CA LEU A 11 -2.83 -24.91 -26.73
C LEU A 11 -2.75 -25.77 -25.47
N MET A 12 -1.69 -25.61 -24.63
CA MET A 12 -1.61 -26.25 -23.33
C MET A 12 -2.69 -25.74 -22.37
N ALA A 13 -2.99 -24.44 -22.39
CA ALA A 13 -4.08 -23.86 -21.61
C ALA A 13 -5.47 -24.39 -22.02
N LEU A 14 -5.64 -24.83 -23.25
CA LEU A 14 -6.88 -25.41 -23.78
C LEU A 14 -7.08 -26.89 -23.43
N TYR A 15 -6.01 -27.60 -23.07
CA TYR A 15 -6.09 -29.05 -22.77
C TYR A 15 -6.04 -29.41 -21.27
N MET A 16 -5.73 -28.46 -20.39
CA MET A 16 -5.73 -28.75 -18.96
C MET A 16 -7.09 -28.43 -18.34
N ASN A 17 -7.89 -29.46 -18.08
CA ASN A 17 -9.03 -29.42 -17.16
C ASN A 17 -8.56 -29.25 -15.72
N ILE A 18 -7.73 -28.27 -15.45
CA ILE A 18 -7.26 -27.94 -14.10
C ILE A 18 -7.99 -26.68 -13.66
N GLY A 19 -8.93 -26.86 -12.77
CA GLY A 19 -9.65 -25.77 -12.16
C GLY A 19 -8.82 -25.08 -11.08
N ALA A 20 -8.58 -23.80 -11.19
CA ALA A 20 -7.81 -23.00 -10.21
C ALA A 20 -8.45 -21.61 -9.96
N GLN A 21 -8.50 -21.12 -8.74
CA GLN A 21 -9.23 -19.92 -8.30
C GLN A 21 -8.33 -18.85 -7.64
N ALA A 22 -8.43 -17.52 -7.95
CA ALA A 22 -7.81 -16.43 -7.19
C ALA A 22 -8.65 -15.97 -6.00
N SER A 23 -7.96 -15.56 -4.93
CA SER A 23 -8.52 -14.62 -3.97
C SER A 23 -9.00 -13.35 -4.71
N VAL A 24 -10.08 -12.77 -4.25
CA VAL A 24 -10.60 -11.53 -4.85
C VAL A 24 -9.56 -10.42 -4.69
N ASN A 25 -9.21 -9.74 -5.78
CA ASN A 25 -8.28 -8.62 -5.76
C ASN A 25 -8.72 -7.60 -4.69
N VAL A 26 -7.78 -7.11 -3.89
CA VAL A 26 -8.05 -6.14 -2.80
C VAL A 26 -8.72 -4.85 -3.27
N PHE A 27 -8.67 -4.52 -4.57
CA PHE A 27 -9.40 -3.40 -5.18
C PHE A 27 -10.79 -3.78 -5.69
N ASP A 28 -11.24 -5.01 -5.47
CA ASP A 28 -12.59 -5.42 -5.87
C ASP A 28 -13.65 -4.61 -5.10
N PRO A 29 -14.70 -4.13 -5.78
CA PRO A 29 -15.80 -3.41 -5.13
C PRO A 29 -16.47 -4.17 -3.98
N PHE A 30 -16.35 -5.48 -3.94
CA PHE A 30 -16.79 -6.31 -2.81
C PHE A 30 -16.21 -5.83 -1.46
N TYR A 31 -14.93 -5.45 -1.40
CA TYR A 31 -14.31 -5.03 -0.14
C TYR A 31 -14.82 -3.66 0.34
N GLU A 32 -15.19 -2.78 -0.58
CA GLU A 32 -15.83 -1.51 -0.21
C GLU A 32 -17.25 -1.76 0.33
N ASP A 33 -18.02 -2.63 -0.33
CA ASP A 33 -19.35 -3.03 0.16
C ASP A 33 -19.26 -3.78 1.50
N LEU A 34 -18.24 -4.62 1.68
CA LEU A 34 -17.97 -5.26 2.96
C LEU A 34 -17.75 -4.21 4.08
N SER A 35 -16.96 -3.17 3.83
CA SER A 35 -16.75 -2.08 4.80
C SER A 35 -18.06 -1.37 5.18
N ILE A 36 -18.98 -1.21 4.21
CA ILE A 36 -20.32 -0.69 4.45
C ILE A 36 -21.11 -1.62 5.38
N TRP A 37 -21.12 -2.94 5.09
CA TRP A 37 -21.81 -3.94 5.89
C TRP A 37 -21.24 -4.11 7.31
N GLU A 38 -19.93 -3.95 7.46
CA GLU A 38 -19.28 -3.86 8.77
C GLU A 38 -19.68 -2.59 9.54
N GLY A 39 -19.76 -1.44 8.86
CA GLY A 39 -20.16 -0.16 9.44
C GLY A 39 -21.58 -0.18 10.04
N ILE A 40 -22.51 -0.88 9.40
CA ILE A 40 -23.89 -1.03 9.90
C ILE A 40 -24.07 -2.22 10.85
N GLY A 41 -23.00 -2.98 11.13
CA GLY A 41 -23.00 -4.08 12.09
C GLY A 41 -23.62 -5.39 11.59
N LEU A 42 -23.79 -5.58 10.28
CA LEU A 42 -24.20 -6.86 9.70
C LEU A 42 -23.05 -7.89 9.76
N ILE A 43 -21.84 -7.44 9.60
CA ILE A 43 -20.60 -8.21 9.74
C ILE A 43 -19.79 -7.63 10.90
N ASN A 44 -19.32 -8.48 11.81
CA ASN A 44 -18.49 -8.05 12.94
C ASN A 44 -17.19 -8.84 13.09
N ASP A 45 -17.02 -9.90 12.32
CA ASP A 45 -15.95 -10.88 12.47
C ASP A 45 -15.13 -11.11 11.19
N ALA A 46 -15.12 -10.14 10.27
CA ALA A 46 -14.26 -10.21 9.09
C ALA A 46 -12.78 -10.17 9.50
N PRO A 47 -11.92 -11.03 8.91
CA PRO A 47 -10.49 -10.99 9.19
C PRO A 47 -9.84 -9.68 8.76
N SER A 48 -8.80 -9.25 9.48
CA SER A 48 -8.14 -7.96 9.19
C SER A 48 -7.19 -8.02 8.00
N ILE A 49 -6.74 -9.22 7.58
CA ILE A 49 -5.84 -9.40 6.44
C ILE A 49 -6.62 -9.80 5.19
N ARG A 50 -6.32 -9.18 4.08
CA ARG A 50 -6.92 -9.43 2.76
C ARG A 50 -5.82 -9.81 1.76
N PRO A 51 -6.13 -10.54 0.69
CA PRO A 51 -7.45 -10.93 0.19
C PRO A 51 -8.03 -12.16 0.89
N TYR A 52 -9.36 -12.28 0.90
CA TYR A 52 -10.06 -13.43 1.50
C TYR A 52 -10.17 -14.60 0.52
N PRO A 53 -10.09 -15.85 1.02
CA PRO A 53 -10.45 -17.02 0.22
C PRO A 53 -11.96 -17.09 -0.02
N LEU A 54 -12.37 -17.84 -1.04
CA LEU A 54 -13.78 -17.92 -1.43
C LEU A 54 -14.69 -18.49 -0.34
N GLN A 55 -14.20 -19.42 0.50
CA GLN A 55 -14.98 -19.92 1.62
C GLN A 55 -15.41 -18.80 2.56
N GLU A 56 -14.49 -17.87 2.85
CA GLU A 56 -14.79 -16.73 3.70
C GLU A 56 -15.72 -15.73 2.99
N ILE A 57 -15.49 -15.45 1.70
CA ILE A 57 -16.38 -14.61 0.90
C ILE A 57 -17.81 -15.20 0.86
N LYS A 58 -17.93 -16.53 0.67
CA LYS A 58 -19.21 -17.23 0.70
C LYS A 58 -19.94 -17.02 2.02
N ARG A 59 -19.24 -17.23 3.14
CA ARG A 59 -19.78 -17.02 4.49
C ARG A 59 -20.28 -15.58 4.69
N LEU A 60 -19.46 -14.60 4.34
CA LEU A 60 -19.82 -13.19 4.50
C LEU A 60 -21.02 -12.80 3.65
N LEU A 61 -21.09 -13.23 2.38
CA LEU A 61 -22.23 -12.97 1.51
C LEU A 61 -23.51 -13.64 2.01
N GLN A 62 -23.43 -14.86 2.53
CA GLN A 62 -24.59 -15.56 3.10
C GLN A 62 -25.18 -14.80 4.28
N ILE A 63 -24.35 -14.25 5.17
CA ILE A 63 -24.83 -13.41 6.28
C ILE A 63 -25.64 -12.21 5.76
N ILE A 64 -25.17 -11.55 4.68
CA ILE A 64 -25.88 -10.39 4.12
C ILE A 64 -27.17 -10.80 3.40
N ILE A 65 -27.16 -11.93 2.69
CA ILE A 65 -28.37 -12.47 2.04
C ILE A 65 -29.44 -12.79 3.07
N GLU A 66 -29.06 -13.31 4.24
CA GLU A 66 -30.00 -13.66 5.33
C GLU A 66 -30.49 -12.44 6.11
N LYS A 67 -29.59 -11.51 6.47
CA LYS A 67 -29.86 -10.44 7.46
C LYS A 67 -30.01 -9.04 6.84
N GLY A 68 -29.59 -8.84 5.60
CA GLY A 68 -29.63 -7.55 4.93
C GLY A 68 -31.04 -7.12 4.50
N ASP A 69 -31.21 -5.83 4.26
CA ASP A 69 -32.41 -5.31 3.61
C ASP A 69 -32.46 -5.74 2.11
N VAL A 70 -33.52 -5.35 1.40
CA VAL A 70 -33.73 -5.76 0.00
C VAL A 70 -32.56 -5.37 -0.90
N GLY A 71 -32.07 -4.12 -0.79
CA GLY A 71 -30.98 -3.64 -1.65
C GLY A 71 -29.63 -4.27 -1.29
N GLN A 72 -29.34 -4.45 0.01
CA GLN A 72 -28.15 -5.14 0.49
C GLN A 72 -28.13 -6.59 0.03
N ARG A 73 -29.26 -7.28 0.15
CA ARG A 73 -29.45 -8.67 -0.31
C ARG A 73 -29.22 -8.79 -1.81
N GLN A 74 -29.87 -7.96 -2.62
CA GLN A 74 -29.70 -7.97 -4.08
C GLN A 74 -28.23 -7.80 -4.48
N ARG A 75 -27.50 -6.93 -3.79
CA ARG A 75 -26.07 -6.70 -4.06
C ARG A 75 -25.23 -7.91 -3.66
N ALA A 76 -25.50 -8.51 -2.51
CA ALA A 76 -24.80 -9.71 -2.05
C ALA A 76 -25.09 -10.92 -2.98
N GLU A 77 -26.32 -11.08 -3.46
CA GLU A 77 -26.69 -12.10 -4.45
C GLU A 77 -25.98 -11.90 -5.79
N ALA A 78 -25.80 -10.64 -6.23
CA ALA A 78 -25.03 -10.35 -7.44
C ALA A 78 -23.55 -10.75 -7.30
N TYR A 79 -22.91 -10.46 -6.15
CA TYR A 79 -21.55 -10.95 -5.84
C TYR A 79 -21.51 -12.47 -5.74
N TYR A 80 -22.48 -13.08 -5.05
CA TYR A 80 -22.56 -14.54 -4.92
C TYR A 80 -22.63 -15.21 -6.30
N LYS A 81 -23.47 -14.70 -7.18
CA LYS A 81 -23.60 -15.19 -8.54
C LYS A 81 -22.31 -14.98 -9.36
N ARG A 82 -21.64 -13.83 -9.20
CA ARG A 82 -20.36 -13.54 -9.86
C ARG A 82 -19.25 -14.50 -9.41
N PHE A 83 -19.14 -14.77 -8.12
CA PHE A 83 -18.05 -15.60 -7.60
C PHE A 83 -18.32 -17.11 -7.68
N PHE A 84 -19.57 -17.53 -7.60
CA PHE A 84 -19.95 -18.94 -7.47
C PHE A 84 -20.86 -19.45 -8.59
N GLY A 85 -21.32 -18.59 -9.49
CA GLY A 85 -22.24 -18.96 -10.57
C GLY A 85 -21.57 -19.73 -11.70
N LYS A 86 -20.31 -19.48 -11.98
CA LYS A 86 -19.50 -20.18 -12.99
C LYS A 86 -18.09 -20.39 -12.48
N THR A 87 -17.46 -21.46 -12.96
CA THR A 87 -16.05 -21.75 -12.69
C THR A 87 -15.12 -20.84 -13.49
N PHE A 88 -15.44 -20.57 -14.73
CA PHE A 88 -14.63 -19.75 -15.63
C PHE A 88 -15.38 -18.51 -16.10
N HIS A 89 -14.69 -17.37 -16.10
CA HIS A 89 -15.12 -16.18 -16.81
C HIS A 89 -14.00 -15.72 -17.74
N PHE A 90 -14.36 -15.47 -18.98
CA PHE A 90 -13.46 -14.85 -19.96
C PHE A 90 -13.85 -13.38 -20.11
N GLY A 91 -12.86 -12.53 -20.16
CA GLY A 91 -13.16 -11.12 -20.22
C GLY A 91 -12.03 -10.27 -20.76
N GLY A 92 -12.24 -8.98 -20.69
CA GLY A 92 -11.26 -7.98 -21.06
C GLY A 92 -11.46 -6.68 -20.30
N LEU A 93 -10.34 -6.04 -20.00
CA LEU A 93 -10.26 -4.69 -19.47
C LEU A 93 -9.75 -3.78 -20.57
N SER A 94 -10.38 -2.62 -20.77
CA SER A 94 -9.87 -1.51 -21.57
C SER A 94 -9.90 -0.25 -20.73
N GLU A 95 -8.77 0.44 -20.61
CA GLU A 95 -8.67 1.66 -19.82
C GLU A 95 -7.86 2.71 -20.57
N VAL A 96 -8.33 3.95 -20.51
CA VAL A 96 -7.65 5.14 -21.03
C VAL A 96 -7.53 6.14 -19.89
N THR A 97 -6.32 6.62 -19.64
CA THR A 97 -6.06 7.76 -18.73
C THR A 97 -5.40 8.88 -19.50
N VAL A 98 -5.93 10.09 -19.36
CA VAL A 98 -5.36 11.32 -19.95
C VAL A 98 -4.95 12.25 -18.84
N LYS A 99 -3.75 12.81 -18.95
CA LYS A 99 -3.23 13.86 -18.05
C LYS A 99 -3.03 15.16 -18.81
N ALA A 100 -3.73 16.21 -18.39
CA ALA A 100 -3.60 17.56 -18.91
C ALA A 100 -3.04 18.52 -17.83
N PRO A 101 -2.35 19.60 -18.19
CA PRO A 101 -2.14 20.13 -19.56
C PRO A 101 -1.00 19.43 -20.35
N GLN A 102 -0.28 18.46 -19.76
CA GLN A 102 0.93 17.84 -20.34
C GLN A 102 0.65 17.00 -21.59
N LYS A 103 -0.61 16.79 -21.97
CA LYS A 103 -1.07 15.98 -23.11
C LYS A 103 -0.52 14.55 -23.09
N GLN A 104 -0.35 14.01 -21.90
CA GLN A 104 0.08 12.62 -21.72
C GLN A 104 -1.15 11.70 -21.71
N TYR A 105 -0.97 10.49 -22.21
CA TYR A 105 -2.00 9.45 -22.16
C TYR A 105 -1.40 8.11 -21.80
N GLU A 106 -2.20 7.28 -21.17
CA GLU A 106 -1.93 5.90 -20.84
C GLU A 106 -3.07 5.05 -21.40
N LEU A 107 -2.71 3.99 -22.09
CA LEU A 107 -3.64 3.01 -22.68
C LEU A 107 -3.33 1.67 -22.07
N ASN A 108 -4.33 1.04 -21.48
CA ASN A 108 -4.25 -0.27 -20.88
C ASN A 108 -5.31 -1.18 -21.51
N PHE A 109 -4.88 -2.35 -21.94
CA PHE A 109 -5.77 -3.40 -22.43
C PHE A 109 -5.32 -4.74 -21.86
N ALA A 110 -6.26 -5.51 -21.31
CA ALA A 110 -5.95 -6.77 -20.66
C ALA A 110 -7.06 -7.79 -20.91
N PRO A 111 -6.95 -8.65 -21.94
CA PRO A 111 -7.75 -9.86 -21.98
C PRO A 111 -7.39 -10.74 -20.79
N PHE A 112 -8.39 -11.32 -20.13
CA PHE A 112 -8.21 -12.15 -18.96
C PHE A 112 -9.12 -13.36 -18.92
N MET A 113 -8.70 -14.33 -18.15
CA MET A 113 -9.50 -15.46 -17.72
C MET A 113 -9.52 -15.48 -16.20
N ASP A 114 -10.70 -15.36 -15.63
CA ASP A 114 -10.93 -15.62 -14.22
C ASP A 114 -11.37 -17.08 -14.04
N LEU A 115 -10.89 -17.63 -12.98
CA LEU A 115 -11.17 -18.98 -12.61
C LEU A 115 -11.55 -19.03 -11.15
N ASN A 116 -12.74 -19.57 -10.87
CA ASN A 116 -13.33 -19.71 -9.55
C ASN A 116 -13.77 -21.16 -9.34
N TYR A 117 -12.99 -21.97 -8.61
CA TYR A 117 -13.27 -23.38 -8.41
C TYR A 117 -13.19 -23.79 -6.94
N ALA A 118 -14.28 -24.35 -6.44
CA ALA A 118 -14.30 -25.04 -5.16
C ALA A 118 -14.33 -26.55 -5.44
N LEU A 119 -13.21 -27.24 -5.21
CA LEU A 119 -13.15 -28.70 -5.33
C LEU A 119 -13.97 -29.36 -4.22
N HIS A 120 -13.94 -28.76 -3.04
CA HIS A 120 -14.68 -29.15 -1.84
C HIS A 120 -14.87 -27.89 -0.98
N ASP A 121 -15.80 -27.92 -0.01
CA ASP A 121 -15.98 -26.81 0.92
C ASP A 121 -14.70 -26.43 1.69
N LEU A 122 -13.74 -27.37 1.79
CA LEU A 122 -12.45 -27.17 2.45
C LEU A 122 -11.31 -26.77 1.51
N PHE A 123 -11.48 -26.88 0.19
CA PHE A 123 -10.42 -26.61 -0.77
C PHE A 123 -10.91 -25.75 -1.92
N THR A 124 -10.34 -24.59 -2.04
CA THR A 124 -10.65 -23.67 -3.15
C THR A 124 -9.36 -23.22 -3.83
N ILE A 125 -9.43 -23.06 -5.12
CA ILE A 125 -8.36 -22.50 -5.93
C ILE A 125 -8.94 -21.33 -6.71
N SER A 126 -8.21 -20.21 -6.81
CA SER A 126 -8.72 -19.03 -7.49
C SER A 126 -7.66 -18.25 -8.26
N GLY A 127 -7.97 -17.64 -9.44
CA GLY A 127 -7.01 -16.91 -10.24
C GLY A 127 -7.56 -16.04 -11.35
N ARG A 128 -6.86 -14.95 -11.60
CA ARG A 128 -6.92 -14.22 -12.85
C ARG A 128 -5.60 -14.40 -13.57
N VAL A 129 -5.67 -14.90 -14.81
CA VAL A 129 -4.55 -14.91 -15.75
C VAL A 129 -4.88 -13.89 -16.83
N SER A 130 -3.97 -12.96 -17.08
CA SER A 130 -4.17 -11.95 -18.12
C SER A 130 -2.89 -11.67 -18.89
N VAL A 131 -3.05 -11.15 -20.10
CA VAL A 131 -1.97 -10.55 -20.87
C VAL A 131 -2.23 -9.04 -20.88
N PHE A 132 -1.43 -8.33 -20.15
CA PHE A 132 -1.56 -6.88 -20.01
C PHE A 132 -0.74 -6.17 -21.09
N LEU A 133 -1.40 -5.27 -21.82
CA LEU A 133 -0.78 -4.42 -22.83
C LEU A 133 -0.90 -2.97 -22.37
N THR A 134 0.22 -2.28 -22.24
CA THR A 134 0.24 -0.88 -21.83
C THR A 134 1.29 -0.09 -22.61
N ASN A 135 1.07 1.20 -22.82
CA ASN A 135 2.06 2.10 -23.42
C ASN A 135 2.91 2.83 -22.37
N LYS A 136 2.79 2.46 -21.08
CA LYS A 136 3.53 3.05 -19.96
C LYS A 136 4.17 1.97 -19.10
N LEU A 137 5.38 2.25 -18.60
CA LEU A 137 5.97 1.48 -17.51
C LEU A 137 5.22 1.75 -16.19
N PHE A 138 5.36 0.88 -15.20
CA PHE A 138 4.77 1.07 -13.87
C PHE A 138 5.21 2.40 -13.24
N SER A 139 6.52 2.71 -13.32
CA SER A 139 7.10 3.96 -12.83
C SER A 139 6.63 5.22 -13.58
N GLN A 140 6.00 5.04 -14.76
CA GLN A 140 5.49 6.10 -15.62
C GLN A 140 3.96 6.17 -15.64
N ALA A 141 3.27 5.35 -14.85
CA ALA A 141 1.82 5.34 -14.78
C ALA A 141 1.25 6.73 -14.45
N LEU A 142 0.19 7.11 -15.14
CA LEU A 142 -0.44 8.42 -14.96
C LEU A 142 -1.36 8.42 -13.74
N THR A 143 -0.76 8.57 -12.58
CA THR A 143 -1.47 8.68 -11.30
C THR A 143 -1.27 10.05 -10.66
N PRO A 144 -2.24 10.55 -9.88
CA PRO A 144 -2.03 11.70 -9.02
C PRO A 144 -0.91 11.45 -8.00
N LEU A 145 -0.37 12.51 -7.43
CA LEU A 145 0.69 12.41 -6.42
C LEU A 145 0.27 11.56 -5.22
N PHE A 146 1.20 10.80 -4.66
CA PHE A 146 0.97 9.86 -3.56
C PHE A 146 -0.08 8.76 -3.85
N GLN A 147 -0.34 8.50 -5.14
CA GLN A 147 -1.14 7.38 -5.60
C GLN A 147 -0.30 6.46 -6.49
N TYR A 148 -0.62 5.18 -6.49
CA TYR A 148 0.08 4.15 -7.26
C TYR A 148 -0.89 3.45 -8.23
N SER A 149 -0.35 2.87 -9.28
CA SER A 149 -1.13 2.08 -10.22
C SER A 149 -1.85 0.94 -9.49
N LYS A 150 -3.12 0.71 -9.84
CA LYS A 150 -3.89 -0.45 -9.37
C LYS A 150 -3.60 -1.71 -10.19
N HIS A 151 -2.83 -1.59 -11.28
CA HIS A 151 -2.42 -2.72 -12.12
C HIS A 151 -1.09 -3.30 -11.63
N ASP A 152 -0.97 -4.62 -11.71
CA ASP A 152 0.24 -5.35 -11.32
C ASP A 152 1.24 -5.37 -12.47
N LEU A 153 1.82 -4.21 -12.76
CA LEU A 153 2.78 -4.01 -13.84
C LEU A 153 4.20 -4.02 -13.29
N ALA A 154 5.14 -4.58 -14.07
CA ALA A 154 6.56 -4.44 -13.84
C ALA A 154 7.17 -3.44 -14.83
N ASP A 155 8.36 -2.92 -14.53
CA ASP A 155 9.07 -2.01 -15.44
C ASP A 155 9.89 -2.77 -16.50
N ASP A 156 9.82 -4.10 -16.52
CA ASP A 156 10.48 -4.98 -17.47
C ASP A 156 9.46 -5.90 -18.14
N GLY A 157 9.55 -6.03 -19.45
CA GLY A 157 8.67 -6.87 -20.25
C GLY A 157 9.06 -6.82 -21.72
N VAL A 158 8.26 -7.45 -22.55
CA VAL A 158 8.49 -7.51 -24.00
C VAL A 158 7.75 -6.36 -24.67
N PHE A 159 8.47 -5.52 -25.40
CA PHE A 159 7.85 -4.47 -26.21
C PHE A 159 7.43 -5.01 -27.59
N ILE A 160 6.16 -4.77 -27.95
CA ILE A 160 5.63 -4.97 -29.30
C ILE A 160 5.21 -3.60 -29.84
N GLY A 161 6.03 -3.01 -30.68
CA GLY A 161 5.87 -1.63 -31.09
C GLY A 161 6.00 -0.66 -29.91
N LYS A 162 4.95 0.10 -29.62
CA LYS A 162 4.89 1.04 -28.49
C LYS A 162 4.28 0.45 -27.22
N PHE A 163 3.85 -0.81 -27.25
CA PHE A 163 3.19 -1.46 -26.14
C PHE A 163 4.12 -2.42 -25.42
N LEU A 164 4.19 -2.29 -24.12
CA LEU A 164 4.75 -3.27 -23.22
C LEU A 164 3.72 -4.38 -23.03
N VAL A 165 4.12 -5.61 -23.20
CA VAL A 165 3.27 -6.80 -23.05
C VAL A 165 3.78 -7.61 -21.86
N LEU A 166 2.91 -7.78 -20.87
CA LEU A 166 3.20 -8.44 -19.60
C LEU A 166 2.19 -9.55 -19.32
N PRO A 167 2.62 -10.78 -19.03
CA PRO A 167 1.75 -11.75 -18.40
C PRO A 167 1.54 -11.33 -16.93
N VAL A 168 0.29 -11.26 -16.50
CA VAL A 168 -0.07 -10.95 -15.10
C VAL A 168 -0.84 -12.14 -14.53
N PHE A 169 -0.35 -12.64 -13.41
CA PHE A 169 -0.92 -13.77 -12.70
C PHE A 169 -1.29 -13.32 -11.28
N ASN A 170 -2.54 -13.49 -10.92
CA ASN A 170 -3.03 -13.33 -9.58
C ASN A 170 -3.76 -14.63 -9.22
N THR A 171 -3.07 -15.52 -8.54
CA THR A 171 -3.57 -16.89 -8.30
C THR A 171 -3.34 -17.29 -6.85
N GLY A 172 -4.24 -18.10 -6.31
CA GLY A 172 -4.11 -18.62 -4.96
C GLY A 172 -4.91 -19.89 -4.75
N LEU A 173 -4.44 -20.68 -3.81
CA LEU A 173 -5.17 -21.80 -3.25
C LEU A 173 -5.51 -21.50 -1.79
N ALA A 174 -6.61 -22.06 -1.32
CA ALA A 174 -7.00 -21.99 0.07
C ALA A 174 -7.48 -23.36 0.56
N ILE A 175 -7.07 -23.70 1.77
CA ILE A 175 -7.43 -24.95 2.45
C ILE A 175 -7.98 -24.60 3.83
N GLY A 176 -9.09 -25.20 4.19
CA GLY A 176 -9.72 -25.07 5.51
C GLY A 176 -11.13 -24.52 5.45
N THR A 177 -11.66 -24.19 6.61
CA THR A 177 -12.99 -23.61 6.83
C THR A 177 -12.88 -22.09 7.04
N PRO A 178 -13.97 -21.32 7.00
CA PRO A 178 -13.93 -19.90 7.36
C PRO A 178 -13.34 -19.59 8.75
N GLN A 179 -13.41 -20.56 9.68
CA GLN A 179 -12.84 -20.42 11.02
C GLN A 179 -11.35 -20.71 11.11
N TYR A 180 -10.83 -21.53 10.20
CA TYR A 180 -9.41 -21.93 10.14
C TYR A 180 -9.04 -22.15 8.69
N TYR A 181 -8.23 -21.30 8.13
CA TYR A 181 -7.77 -21.51 6.76
C TYR A 181 -6.32 -21.10 6.56
N PHE A 182 -5.73 -21.73 5.57
CA PHE A 182 -4.43 -21.38 5.02
C PHE A 182 -4.62 -21.00 3.55
N THR A 183 -3.99 -19.90 3.13
CA THR A 183 -3.93 -19.52 1.72
C THR A 183 -2.49 -19.41 1.26
N ALA A 184 -2.23 -19.83 0.02
CA ALA A 184 -0.95 -19.65 -0.66
C ALA A 184 -1.20 -19.13 -2.07
N GLY A 185 -0.44 -18.12 -2.51
CA GLY A 185 -0.67 -17.56 -3.83
C GLY A 185 0.19 -16.37 -4.17
N ILE A 186 -0.17 -15.72 -5.26
CA ILE A 186 0.43 -14.46 -5.74
C ILE A 186 -0.70 -13.43 -5.78
N ALA A 187 -0.66 -12.43 -4.90
CA ALA A 187 -1.67 -11.37 -4.83
C ALA A 187 -1.12 -10.12 -4.14
N ARG A 188 -1.84 -9.02 -4.22
CA ARG A 188 -1.64 -7.88 -3.33
C ARG A 188 -2.23 -8.19 -1.97
N THR A 189 -1.57 -7.73 -0.92
CA THR A 189 -2.03 -7.89 0.47
C THR A 189 -2.40 -6.53 1.04
N SER A 190 -3.43 -6.48 1.89
CA SER A 190 -3.73 -5.32 2.72
C SER A 190 -4.15 -5.75 4.12
N TYR A 191 -3.92 -4.89 5.11
CA TYR A 191 -4.24 -5.16 6.51
C TYR A 191 -4.90 -3.96 7.17
N GLY A 192 -5.90 -4.23 7.99
CA GLY A 192 -6.50 -3.29 8.91
C GLY A 192 -7.95 -2.90 8.59
N PRO A 193 -8.54 -2.01 9.40
CA PRO A 193 -9.92 -1.60 9.27
C PRO A 193 -10.18 -0.70 8.06
N PHE A 194 -9.14 -0.03 7.52
CA PHE A 194 -9.28 0.88 6.39
C PHE A 194 -9.22 0.13 5.07
N HIS A 195 -10.09 0.49 4.14
CA HIS A 195 -10.19 -0.20 2.86
C HIS A 195 -9.04 0.16 1.90
N GLU A 196 -8.68 1.44 1.76
CA GLU A 196 -7.78 1.89 0.69
C GLU A 196 -6.32 2.03 1.12
N HIS A 197 -6.08 2.44 2.34
CA HIS A 197 -4.73 2.75 2.84
C HIS A 197 -4.52 2.14 4.21
N SER A 198 -3.31 1.73 4.49
CA SER A 198 -2.95 1.15 5.78
C SER A 198 -1.52 1.52 6.15
N PRO A 199 -1.26 1.99 7.38
CA PRO A 199 0.09 2.17 7.89
C PRO A 199 0.88 0.87 8.01
N PHE A 200 0.22 -0.30 8.12
CA PHE A 200 0.88 -1.60 8.23
C PHE A 200 1.20 -2.19 6.87
N ILE A 201 0.18 -2.64 6.15
CA ILE A 201 0.29 -3.12 4.77
C ILE A 201 -0.82 -2.46 3.97
N GLY A 202 -0.43 -1.57 3.08
CA GLY A 202 -1.32 -0.95 2.11
C GLY A 202 -1.37 -1.75 0.81
N SER A 203 -2.43 -1.55 0.04
CA SER A 203 -2.65 -2.25 -1.23
C SER A 203 -1.87 -1.70 -2.42
N GLN A 204 -1.02 -0.67 -2.22
CA GLN A 204 -0.30 0.00 -3.30
C GLN A 204 0.87 -0.81 -3.87
N ALA A 205 1.50 -1.69 -3.09
CA ALA A 205 2.56 -2.56 -3.58
C ALA A 205 1.99 -3.56 -4.59
N ILE A 206 2.76 -3.85 -5.65
CA ILE A 206 2.37 -4.85 -6.63
C ILE A 206 2.22 -6.24 -5.98
N HIS A 207 1.64 -7.19 -6.69
CA HIS A 207 1.47 -8.55 -6.20
C HIS A 207 2.78 -9.17 -5.73
N GLN A 208 2.71 -9.95 -4.68
CA GLN A 208 3.80 -10.72 -4.08
C GLN A 208 3.36 -12.15 -3.77
N GLY A 209 4.31 -13.07 -3.71
CA GLY A 209 4.06 -14.41 -3.17
C GLY A 209 3.66 -14.30 -1.71
N GLN A 210 2.59 -14.99 -1.32
CA GLN A 210 2.03 -14.93 0.03
C GLN A 210 1.62 -16.29 0.54
N PHE A 211 1.82 -16.49 1.84
CA PHE A 211 1.32 -17.61 2.63
C PHE A 211 0.63 -17.02 3.86
N ILE A 212 -0.67 -17.21 3.97
CA ILE A 212 -1.47 -16.59 5.02
C ILE A 212 -2.21 -17.69 5.77
N PHE A 213 -2.05 -17.71 7.09
CA PHE A 213 -2.80 -18.56 8.01
C PHE A 213 -3.72 -17.68 8.86
N VAL A 214 -4.99 -18.07 8.96
CA VAL A 214 -6.00 -17.34 9.72
C VAL A 214 -6.75 -18.30 10.64
N VAL A 215 -6.88 -17.90 11.90
CA VAL A 215 -7.83 -18.46 12.85
C VAL A 215 -8.87 -17.39 13.12
N ASN A 216 -10.09 -17.56 12.64
CA ASN A 216 -11.17 -16.58 12.79
C ASN A 216 -12.27 -17.11 13.69
N LYS A 217 -12.39 -16.55 14.87
CA LYS A 217 -13.42 -16.83 15.85
C LYS A 217 -14.31 -15.61 16.07
N GLU A 218 -15.50 -15.79 16.57
CA GLU A 218 -16.44 -14.70 16.84
C GLU A 218 -15.82 -13.57 17.66
N LYS A 219 -15.07 -13.89 18.72
CA LYS A 219 -14.49 -12.92 19.65
C LYS A 219 -13.03 -12.56 19.38
N TRP A 220 -12.35 -13.28 18.50
CA TRP A 220 -10.96 -12.98 18.20
C TRP A 220 -10.54 -13.56 16.84
N THR A 221 -9.53 -12.93 16.25
CA THR A 221 -8.90 -13.41 15.01
C THR A 221 -7.38 -13.35 15.16
N TYR A 222 -6.71 -14.45 14.87
CA TYR A 222 -5.26 -14.48 14.70
C TYR A 222 -4.94 -14.58 13.20
N ASN A 223 -4.04 -13.73 12.73
CA ASN A 223 -3.52 -13.78 11.37
C ASN A 223 -2.00 -13.90 11.41
N GLN A 224 -1.49 -14.78 10.56
CA GLN A 224 -0.07 -14.92 10.31
C GLN A 224 0.16 -14.91 8.81
N ALA A 225 1.03 -14.00 8.33
CA ALA A 225 1.33 -13.90 6.91
C ALA A 225 2.83 -13.84 6.66
N PHE A 226 3.28 -14.67 5.73
CA PHE A 226 4.62 -14.64 5.17
C PHE A 226 4.52 -14.15 3.72
N LEU A 227 5.20 -13.04 3.39
CA LEU A 227 5.22 -12.48 2.04
C LEU A 227 6.65 -12.50 1.49
N THR A 228 6.78 -12.91 0.24
CA THR A 228 8.04 -12.83 -0.49
C THR A 228 8.16 -11.50 -1.19
N LEU A 229 9.24 -10.79 -0.96
CA LEU A 229 9.44 -9.43 -1.44
C LEU A 229 10.66 -9.33 -2.36
N THR A 230 10.75 -8.22 -3.07
CA THR A 230 11.90 -7.83 -3.89
C THR A 230 12.57 -6.62 -3.27
N ALA A 231 13.87 -6.75 -2.95
CA ALA A 231 14.70 -5.64 -2.53
C ALA A 231 15.07 -4.76 -3.71
N THR A 232 15.21 -3.46 -3.47
CA THR A 232 15.72 -2.48 -4.43
C THR A 232 16.71 -1.56 -3.76
N ASN A 233 17.51 -0.86 -4.55
CA ASN A 233 18.35 0.21 -4.05
C ASN A 233 17.49 1.44 -3.69
N ASP A 234 18.13 2.49 -3.21
CA ASP A 234 17.56 3.78 -2.83
C ASP A 234 16.84 4.54 -3.97
N GLN A 235 17.05 4.12 -5.22
CA GLN A 235 16.39 4.69 -6.41
C GLN A 235 15.31 3.77 -6.99
N GLY A 236 14.97 2.68 -6.30
CA GLY A 236 14.00 1.69 -6.77
C GLY A 236 14.53 0.74 -7.86
N GLY A 237 15.82 0.82 -8.21
CA GLY A 237 16.51 -0.06 -9.15
C GLY A 237 17.19 -1.26 -8.48
N ASN A 238 18.01 -2.00 -9.25
CA ASN A 238 18.76 -3.19 -8.76
C ASN A 238 17.86 -4.20 -8.04
N ARG A 239 16.79 -4.62 -8.68
CA ARG A 239 15.82 -5.56 -8.12
C ARG A 239 16.44 -6.90 -7.81
N THR A 240 16.32 -7.34 -6.56
CA THR A 240 16.91 -8.59 -6.09
C THR A 240 15.92 -9.36 -5.23
N PRO A 241 15.71 -10.68 -5.46
CA PRO A 241 14.87 -11.53 -4.62
C PRO A 241 15.50 -11.79 -3.27
N GLY A 242 14.79 -12.53 -2.40
CA GLY A 242 15.31 -12.95 -1.09
C GLY A 242 15.10 -11.94 0.03
N LYS A 243 14.14 -11.06 -0.14
CA LYS A 243 13.58 -10.20 0.90
C LYS A 243 12.23 -10.77 1.34
N PHE A 244 11.92 -10.67 2.61
CA PHE A 244 10.72 -11.27 3.21
C PHE A 244 10.12 -10.34 4.24
N ILE A 245 8.82 -10.49 4.47
CA ILE A 245 8.14 -9.94 5.64
C ILE A 245 7.32 -11.04 6.31
N MET A 246 7.37 -11.07 7.62
CA MET A 246 6.48 -11.86 8.45
C MET A 246 5.58 -10.94 9.25
N ILE A 247 4.31 -11.30 9.37
CA ILE A 247 3.28 -10.53 10.04
C ILE A 247 2.57 -11.45 11.01
N HIS A 248 2.47 -11.05 12.27
CA HIS A 248 1.60 -11.66 13.26
C HIS A 248 0.61 -10.62 13.75
N SER A 249 -0.66 -10.99 13.85
CA SER A 249 -1.65 -10.10 14.45
C SER A 249 -2.71 -10.86 15.24
N LEU A 250 -3.12 -10.28 16.35
CA LEU A 250 -4.21 -10.76 17.18
C LEU A 250 -5.22 -9.63 17.34
N ASN A 251 -6.44 -9.84 16.86
CA ASN A 251 -7.55 -8.92 17.01
C ASN A 251 -8.57 -9.52 17.98
N ILE A 252 -9.01 -8.75 18.96
CA ILE A 252 -9.96 -9.15 20.00
C ILE A 252 -11.20 -8.29 19.86
N ARG A 253 -12.37 -8.92 19.93
CA ARG A 253 -13.72 -8.33 19.86
C ARG A 253 -14.48 -8.64 21.13
N PRO A 254 -14.17 -7.96 22.25
CA PRO A 254 -14.82 -8.26 23.52
C PRO A 254 -16.31 -7.92 23.51
N LEU A 255 -16.70 -6.94 22.70
CA LEU A 255 -18.07 -6.47 22.52
C LEU A 255 -18.37 -6.28 21.03
N SER A 256 -19.61 -6.35 20.63
CA SER A 256 -20.02 -6.18 19.21
C SER A 256 -19.70 -4.80 18.64
N TRP A 257 -19.56 -3.80 19.52
CA TRP A 257 -19.24 -2.42 19.15
C TRP A 257 -17.77 -2.05 19.36
N LEU A 258 -16.93 -2.93 19.96
CA LEU A 258 -15.52 -2.65 20.28
C LEU A 258 -14.63 -3.78 19.79
N SER A 259 -13.63 -3.44 18.99
CA SER A 259 -12.50 -4.33 18.69
C SER A 259 -11.17 -3.59 18.83
N PHE A 260 -10.13 -4.31 19.19
CA PHE A 260 -8.75 -3.83 19.21
C PHE A 260 -7.82 -4.95 18.81
N GLY A 261 -6.68 -4.60 18.26
CA GLY A 261 -5.69 -5.55 17.79
C GLY A 261 -4.27 -5.09 18.03
N ILE A 262 -3.37 -6.06 18.11
CA ILE A 262 -1.93 -5.88 18.08
C ILE A 262 -1.42 -6.52 16.80
N VAL A 263 -0.46 -5.86 16.16
CA VAL A 263 0.25 -6.39 15.00
C VAL A 263 1.74 -6.21 15.20
N ASP A 264 2.48 -7.27 14.89
CA ASP A 264 3.94 -7.30 14.92
C ASP A 264 4.43 -7.76 13.55
N THR A 265 5.39 -7.04 12.97
CA THR A 265 5.96 -7.36 11.66
C THR A 265 7.47 -7.33 11.72
N ILE A 266 8.10 -8.17 10.90
CA ILE A 266 9.54 -8.17 10.72
C ILE A 266 9.89 -8.25 9.25
N ILE A 267 10.74 -7.32 8.79
CA ILE A 267 11.34 -7.35 7.47
C ILE A 267 12.79 -7.80 7.58
N TYR A 268 13.14 -8.77 6.73
CA TYR A 268 14.47 -9.37 6.72
C TYR A 268 14.83 -9.88 5.31
N GLY A 269 16.06 -10.27 5.12
CA GLY A 269 16.49 -10.83 3.85
C GLY A 269 17.83 -11.51 3.88
N LYS A 270 18.29 -11.95 2.70
CA LYS A 270 19.55 -12.70 2.50
C LYS A 270 19.57 -14.09 3.13
N ARG A 271 18.59 -14.45 3.96
CA ARG A 271 18.39 -15.76 4.58
C ARG A 271 16.92 -16.05 4.78
N PHE A 272 16.56 -17.31 4.90
CA PHE A 272 15.25 -17.73 5.37
C PHE A 272 15.35 -18.02 6.87
N GLU A 273 14.46 -17.42 7.68
CA GLU A 273 14.50 -17.54 9.13
C GLU A 273 13.21 -18.18 9.65
N PRO A 274 13.23 -19.50 9.94
CA PRO A 274 12.03 -20.24 10.33
C PRO A 274 11.49 -19.85 11.70
N ILE A 275 12.33 -19.27 12.59
CA ILE A 275 11.88 -18.84 13.93
C ILE A 275 10.78 -17.78 13.86
N TYR A 276 10.80 -16.96 12.83
CA TYR A 276 9.75 -15.95 12.61
C TYR A 276 8.42 -16.56 12.16
N MET A 277 8.42 -17.82 11.73
CA MET A 277 7.17 -18.53 11.37
C MET A 277 6.48 -19.17 12.58
N LEU A 278 7.09 -19.17 13.75
CA LEU A 278 6.46 -19.71 14.95
C LEU A 278 5.29 -18.81 15.38
N PRO A 279 4.08 -19.34 15.54
CA PRO A 279 2.94 -18.57 15.97
C PRO A 279 3.20 -17.87 17.32
N LEU A 280 2.70 -16.64 17.45
CA LEU A 280 2.81 -15.82 18.67
C LEU A 280 4.25 -15.45 19.07
N SER A 281 5.26 -15.68 18.23
CA SER A 281 6.59 -15.14 18.49
C SER A 281 6.56 -13.61 18.39
N ALA A 282 7.05 -12.93 19.44
CA ALA A 282 7.25 -11.48 19.40
C ALA A 282 8.59 -11.20 18.74
N PHE A 283 8.57 -10.55 17.57
CA PHE A 283 9.77 -10.43 16.73
C PHE A 283 10.88 -9.62 17.39
N PHE A 284 10.56 -8.53 18.07
CA PHE A 284 11.56 -7.73 18.78
C PHE A 284 12.25 -8.50 19.92
N ILE A 285 11.55 -9.46 20.55
CA ILE A 285 12.15 -10.36 21.55
C ILE A 285 13.09 -11.34 20.85
N SER A 286 12.64 -11.94 19.76
CA SER A 286 13.44 -12.89 18.97
C SER A 286 14.72 -12.23 18.44
N GLN A 287 14.64 -10.99 17.96
CA GLN A 287 15.81 -10.22 17.55
C GLN A 287 16.82 -10.03 18.69
N GLY A 288 16.33 -9.62 19.88
CA GLY A 288 17.18 -9.40 21.04
C GLY A 288 17.85 -10.68 21.56
N LEU A 289 17.14 -11.82 21.54
CA LEU A 289 17.65 -13.12 22.00
C LEU A 289 18.70 -13.72 21.05
N TYR A 290 18.52 -13.53 19.74
CA TYR A 290 19.36 -14.16 18.71
C TYR A 290 20.27 -13.16 17.97
N ALA A 291 20.29 -11.90 18.39
CA ALA A 291 21.09 -10.82 17.79
C ALA A 291 20.88 -10.67 16.27
N PHE A 292 19.65 -10.83 15.79
CA PHE A 292 19.34 -10.68 14.38
C PHE A 292 19.21 -9.18 14.01
N PRO A 293 19.93 -8.71 12.99
CA PRO A 293 19.95 -7.30 12.60
C PRO A 293 18.76 -6.94 11.68
N ASP A 294 17.57 -7.47 11.95
CA ASP A 294 16.39 -7.29 11.08
C ASP A 294 15.53 -6.11 11.55
N ASN A 295 14.64 -5.62 10.69
CA ASN A 295 13.77 -4.50 11.02
C ASN A 295 12.40 -4.98 11.52
N SER A 296 12.10 -4.79 12.80
CA SER A 296 10.80 -5.11 13.39
C SER A 296 9.99 -3.86 13.69
N LEU A 297 8.70 -3.90 13.36
CA LEU A 297 7.75 -2.83 13.59
C LEU A 297 6.54 -3.39 14.33
N ILE A 298 6.06 -2.67 15.34
CA ILE A 298 4.92 -3.06 16.16
C ILE A 298 3.82 -2.00 16.10
N GLY A 299 2.57 -2.43 16.22
CA GLY A 299 1.47 -1.48 16.23
C GLY A 299 0.18 -2.02 16.79
N GLY A 300 -0.83 -1.16 16.77
CA GLY A 300 -2.15 -1.47 17.27
C GLY A 300 -3.26 -0.94 16.37
N THR A 301 -4.41 -1.56 16.47
CA THR A 301 -5.65 -1.14 15.80
C THR A 301 -6.78 -1.05 16.81
N PHE A 302 -7.74 -0.19 16.53
CA PHE A 302 -9.03 -0.23 17.22
C PHE A 302 -10.17 0.11 16.27
N THR A 303 -11.34 -0.41 16.57
CA THR A 303 -12.61 -0.04 15.92
C THR A 303 -13.67 0.10 17.01
N ILE A 304 -14.38 1.23 16.99
CA ILE A 304 -15.49 1.52 17.91
C ILE A 304 -16.72 1.83 17.06
N LYS A 305 -17.84 1.16 17.34
CA LYS A 305 -19.14 1.35 16.68
C LYS A 305 -20.17 1.83 17.71
N PRO A 306 -20.17 3.12 18.08
CA PRO A 306 -20.99 3.62 19.19
C PRO A 306 -22.49 3.54 18.91
N ILE A 307 -22.89 3.68 17.66
CA ILE A 307 -24.26 3.52 17.16
C ILE A 307 -24.23 2.85 15.79
N ARG A 308 -25.34 2.29 15.38
CA ARG A 308 -25.46 1.65 14.06
C ARG A 308 -25.18 2.65 12.94
N GLY A 309 -24.24 2.31 12.08
CA GLY A 309 -23.80 3.13 10.97
C GLY A 309 -22.62 4.07 11.28
N LEU A 310 -22.31 4.36 12.55
CA LEU A 310 -21.14 5.17 12.92
C LEU A 310 -19.99 4.28 13.36
N ARG A 311 -18.84 4.42 12.71
CA ARG A 311 -17.62 3.69 13.01
C ARG A 311 -16.43 4.63 13.16
N LEU A 312 -15.68 4.43 14.23
CA LEU A 312 -14.42 5.11 14.52
C LEU A 312 -13.31 4.07 14.42
N ASP A 313 -12.34 4.31 13.56
CA ASP A 313 -11.20 3.41 13.35
C ASP A 313 -9.89 4.12 13.66
N GLY A 314 -8.94 3.37 14.21
CA GLY A 314 -7.59 3.86 14.41
C GLY A 314 -6.55 2.78 14.21
N MET A 315 -5.40 3.20 13.70
CA MET A 315 -4.20 2.40 13.53
C MET A 315 -2.99 3.24 13.90
N LEU A 316 -2.08 2.66 14.69
CA LEU A 316 -0.80 3.27 15.03
C LEU A 316 0.29 2.22 14.85
N TYR A 317 1.38 2.60 14.20
CA TYR A 317 2.47 1.72 13.85
C TYR A 317 3.82 2.39 14.12
N ALA A 318 4.64 1.76 14.94
CA ALA A 318 5.92 2.28 15.38
C ALA A 318 7.07 1.44 14.82
N ASP A 319 8.07 2.15 14.31
CA ASP A 319 9.32 1.64 13.76
C ASP A 319 10.46 2.07 14.68
N ASP A 320 11.29 1.15 15.14
CA ASP A 320 12.45 1.41 16.00
C ASP A 320 12.13 2.12 17.36
N LEU A 321 10.93 1.97 17.87
CA LEU A 321 10.59 2.57 19.16
C LEU A 321 10.88 1.61 20.31
N GLY A 322 11.84 1.93 21.16
CA GLY A 322 12.19 1.14 22.33
C GLY A 322 11.08 1.18 23.40
N PHE A 323 10.75 0.02 23.98
CA PHE A 323 9.73 -0.09 25.03
C PHE A 323 9.98 0.89 26.20
N ASN A 324 11.23 1.04 26.63
CA ASN A 324 11.62 2.00 27.67
C ASN A 324 11.41 3.46 27.26
N GLU A 325 11.47 3.79 25.98
CA GLU A 325 11.24 5.12 25.45
C GLU A 325 9.75 5.46 25.46
N ILE A 326 8.90 4.48 25.15
CA ILE A 326 7.44 4.63 25.22
C ILE A 326 7.00 4.83 26.68
N VAL A 327 7.40 3.92 27.58
CA VAL A 327 6.95 3.92 28.97
C VAL A 327 7.43 5.16 29.73
N LYS A 328 8.62 5.66 29.43
CA LYS A 328 9.20 6.84 30.10
C LYS A 328 8.89 8.16 29.39
N PHE A 329 8.14 8.14 28.29
CA PHE A 329 7.85 9.33 27.48
C PHE A 329 9.10 10.21 27.23
N LYS A 330 10.21 9.56 26.88
CA LYS A 330 11.49 10.26 26.69
C LYS A 330 11.37 11.28 25.57
N LYS A 331 11.77 12.53 25.83
CA LYS A 331 11.77 13.61 24.83
C LYS A 331 12.69 13.35 23.65
N ASP A 332 13.68 12.53 23.85
CA ASP A 332 14.76 12.13 22.91
C ASP A 332 14.48 10.77 22.25
N ALA A 333 13.27 10.23 22.38
CA ALA A 333 12.90 9.01 21.68
C ALA A 333 12.89 9.20 20.15
N LYS A 334 13.28 8.16 19.44
CA LYS A 334 13.19 8.08 17.98
C LYS A 334 11.75 7.90 17.56
N TRP A 335 10.99 8.98 17.45
CA TRP A 335 9.59 8.92 17.03
C TRP A 335 9.49 8.61 15.53
N ARG A 336 9.70 7.33 15.18
CA ARG A 336 9.44 6.79 13.86
C ARG A 336 8.12 6.04 13.88
N MET A 337 7.08 6.68 13.42
CA MET A 337 5.74 6.11 13.50
C MET A 337 4.84 6.64 12.39
N SER A 338 3.86 5.84 12.04
CA SER A 338 2.76 6.23 11.18
C SER A 338 1.43 5.88 11.83
N GLY A 339 0.40 6.62 11.48
CA GLY A 339 -0.93 6.36 12.00
C GLY A 339 -2.01 6.80 11.03
N GLN A 340 -3.18 6.20 11.22
CA GLN A 340 -4.40 6.57 10.50
C GLN A 340 -5.58 6.51 11.45
N PHE A 341 -6.41 7.53 11.43
CA PHE A 341 -7.63 7.63 12.21
C PHE A 341 -8.77 8.03 11.29
N GLY A 342 -9.93 7.42 11.46
CA GLY A 342 -11.07 7.65 10.60
C GLY A 342 -12.39 7.66 11.34
N VAL A 343 -13.34 8.40 10.78
CA VAL A 343 -14.74 8.42 11.18
C VAL A 343 -15.56 8.13 9.94
N THR A 344 -16.30 7.03 9.95
CA THR A 344 -17.18 6.63 8.85
C THR A 344 -18.62 6.61 9.33
N TYR A 345 -19.48 7.32 8.61
CA TYR A 345 -20.93 7.18 8.77
C TYR A 345 -21.53 6.48 7.57
N THR A 346 -22.17 5.38 7.78
CA THR A 346 -22.82 4.54 6.75
C THR A 346 -24.32 4.51 7.01
N MET A 347 -25.12 4.73 5.96
CA MET A 347 -26.59 4.61 6.09
C MET A 347 -26.96 3.19 6.49
N PRO A 348 -27.74 3.02 7.59
CA PRO A 348 -28.12 1.71 8.10
C PRO A 348 -29.00 0.87 7.15
N GLN A 349 -29.67 1.51 6.23
CA GLN A 349 -30.52 0.91 5.20
C GLN A 349 -30.10 1.36 3.82
N THR A 350 -30.49 0.61 2.79
CA THR A 350 -30.26 1.01 1.40
C THR A 350 -30.89 2.37 1.12
N HIS A 351 -30.07 3.32 0.72
CA HIS A 351 -30.42 4.70 0.47
C HIS A 351 -29.56 5.28 -0.66
N TRP A 352 -30.01 6.36 -1.31
CA TRP A 352 -29.23 7.04 -2.35
C TRP A 352 -27.89 7.60 -1.82
N PHE A 353 -27.83 8.06 -0.58
CA PHE A 353 -26.59 8.32 0.14
C PHE A 353 -26.12 7.01 0.80
N SER A 354 -24.89 6.59 0.57
CA SER A 354 -24.37 5.31 1.09
C SER A 354 -23.51 5.52 2.31
N PHE A 355 -22.42 6.28 2.19
CA PHE A 355 -21.57 6.60 3.34
C PHE A 355 -20.79 7.91 3.13
N ALA A 356 -20.30 8.45 4.23
CA ALA A 356 -19.25 9.46 4.28
C ALA A 356 -18.13 8.99 5.21
N ASP A 357 -16.89 9.19 4.79
CA ASP A 357 -15.69 8.76 5.48
C ASP A 357 -14.69 9.92 5.54
N LEU A 358 -14.23 10.25 6.74
CA LEU A 358 -13.20 11.25 7.00
C LEU A 358 -12.01 10.59 7.66
N ASN A 359 -10.85 10.64 6.98
CA ASN A 359 -9.61 10.03 7.43
C ASN A 359 -8.50 11.06 7.62
N TYR A 360 -7.72 10.89 8.68
CA TYR A 360 -6.43 11.54 8.88
C TYR A 360 -5.32 10.49 8.91
N THR A 361 -4.27 10.69 8.11
CA THR A 361 -3.10 9.81 8.06
C THR A 361 -1.84 10.65 8.24
N PHE A 362 -0.86 10.15 8.99
CA PHE A 362 0.45 10.78 9.12
C PHE A 362 1.57 9.76 9.05
N VAL A 363 2.73 10.19 8.58
CA VAL A 363 3.97 9.42 8.54
C VAL A 363 5.10 10.32 9.00
N PHE A 364 5.71 9.98 10.13
CA PHE A 364 6.82 10.75 10.69
C PHE A 364 8.10 10.57 9.86
N PRO A 365 9.07 11.49 9.98
CA PRO A 365 10.36 11.35 9.31
C PRO A 365 11.03 10.02 9.63
N TYR A 366 11.69 9.44 8.63
CA TYR A 366 12.43 8.17 8.73
C TYR A 366 11.62 6.93 9.12
N THR A 367 10.29 7.02 9.17
CA THR A 367 9.43 5.84 9.32
C THR A 367 9.56 4.97 8.07
N TYR A 368 9.61 3.64 8.24
CA TYR A 368 9.76 2.62 7.20
C TYR A 368 11.15 2.50 6.58
N THR A 369 12.11 3.30 6.97
CA THR A 369 13.49 3.22 6.48
C THR A 369 14.37 2.56 7.54
N HIS A 370 15.22 1.63 7.11
CA HIS A 370 16.19 0.97 7.98
C HIS A 370 17.49 0.70 7.23
N PHE A 371 18.60 0.86 7.94
CA PHE A 371 19.92 0.57 7.39
C PHE A 371 20.26 -0.92 7.54
N ASP A 372 20.59 -1.57 6.43
CA ASP A 372 20.95 -2.99 6.40
C ASP A 372 22.46 -3.27 6.27
N GLY A 373 23.30 -2.26 6.51
CA GLY A 373 24.75 -2.35 6.32
C GLY A 373 25.21 -2.23 4.86
N SER A 374 24.29 -2.03 3.92
CA SER A 374 24.61 -1.94 2.49
C SER A 374 25.08 -0.53 2.11
N ASN A 375 25.96 -0.43 1.12
CA ASN A 375 26.35 0.84 0.53
C ASN A 375 25.19 1.44 -0.29
N VAL A 376 25.22 2.75 -0.48
CA VAL A 376 24.30 3.45 -1.37
C VAL A 376 24.35 2.83 -2.78
N GLY A 377 23.19 2.64 -3.39
CA GLY A 377 23.07 2.01 -4.70
C GLY A 377 22.93 0.46 -4.67
N VAL A 378 23.13 -0.16 -3.51
CA VAL A 378 22.94 -1.62 -3.31
C VAL A 378 21.52 -1.89 -2.80
N PRO A 379 20.91 -3.03 -3.17
CA PRO A 379 19.58 -3.38 -2.68
C PRO A 379 19.50 -3.47 -1.16
N ASN A 380 18.50 -2.80 -0.58
CA ASN A 380 18.23 -2.80 0.85
C ASN A 380 17.15 -3.83 1.20
N TYR A 381 17.47 -4.71 2.13
CA TYR A 381 16.59 -5.81 2.56
C TYR A 381 15.75 -5.50 3.80
N GLN A 382 15.95 -4.34 4.43
CA GLN A 382 15.30 -3.99 5.70
C GLN A 382 14.35 -2.78 5.61
N ASN A 383 14.39 -1.99 4.52
CA ASN A 383 13.38 -0.97 4.28
C ASN A 383 11.99 -1.59 4.07
N TYR A 384 10.95 -0.90 4.52
CA TYR A 384 9.56 -1.36 4.41
C TYR A 384 8.99 -1.16 3.00
N THR A 385 9.63 -1.82 2.02
CA THR A 385 9.33 -1.68 0.59
C THR A 385 9.27 -3.03 -0.13
N HIS A 386 8.54 -3.08 -1.23
CA HIS A 386 8.52 -4.17 -2.20
C HIS A 386 8.62 -3.63 -3.62
N ASN A 387 9.62 -4.09 -4.38
CA ASN A 387 9.81 -3.75 -5.80
C ASN A 387 9.76 -2.23 -6.08
N GLY A 388 10.39 -1.43 -5.21
CA GLY A 388 10.42 0.02 -5.34
C GLY A 388 9.14 0.75 -4.90
N VAL A 389 8.21 0.08 -4.21
CA VAL A 389 6.97 0.66 -3.70
C VAL A 389 6.88 0.50 -2.18
N PRO A 390 6.46 1.51 -1.41
CA PRO A 390 6.22 1.37 0.02
C PRO A 390 5.17 0.29 0.32
N LEU A 391 5.41 -0.54 1.35
CA LEU A 391 4.45 -1.53 1.84
C LEU A 391 3.41 -0.91 2.78
N GLY A 392 3.83 0.04 3.62
CA GLY A 392 2.99 0.71 4.59
C GLY A 392 2.10 1.80 3.98
N SER A 393 2.11 2.99 4.56
CA SER A 393 1.38 4.12 3.98
C SER A 393 1.90 4.48 2.58
N ASN A 394 0.99 4.91 1.71
CA ASN A 394 1.35 5.46 0.40
C ASN A 394 1.88 6.91 0.47
N LEU A 395 1.91 7.50 1.67
CA LEU A 395 2.54 8.80 1.92
C LEU A 395 4.05 8.64 2.12
N GLU A 396 4.82 9.56 1.59
CA GLU A 396 6.23 9.66 1.93
C GLU A 396 6.40 10.09 3.40
N PRO A 397 7.46 9.66 4.10
CA PRO A 397 7.77 10.16 5.44
C PRO A 397 7.81 11.69 5.51
N ASN A 398 7.50 12.23 6.69
CA ASN A 398 7.29 13.66 6.93
C ASN A 398 6.12 14.24 6.12
N SER A 399 5.03 13.48 6.09
CA SER A 399 3.79 13.85 5.41
C SER A 399 2.57 13.58 6.27
N ASP A 400 1.51 14.33 6.03
CA ASP A 400 0.17 13.99 6.51
C ASP A 400 -0.90 14.23 5.45
N ARG A 401 -2.06 13.63 5.65
CA ARG A 401 -3.19 13.66 4.74
C ARG A 401 -4.51 13.70 5.51
N ILE A 402 -5.40 14.60 5.08
CA ILE A 402 -6.82 14.55 5.40
C ILE A 402 -7.57 14.16 4.13
N GLN A 403 -8.45 13.17 4.23
CA GLN A 403 -9.28 12.72 3.11
C GLN A 403 -10.73 12.64 3.54
N LEU A 404 -11.62 13.27 2.79
CA LEU A 404 -13.06 13.10 2.86
C LEU A 404 -13.51 12.33 1.63
N LYS A 405 -14.27 11.25 1.82
CA LYS A 405 -14.89 10.46 0.76
C LYS A 405 -16.39 10.35 1.02
N VAL A 406 -17.19 10.59 0.00
CA VAL A 406 -18.65 10.45 0.05
C VAL A 406 -19.10 9.59 -1.11
N LYS A 407 -19.94 8.61 -0.83
CA LYS A 407 -20.51 7.70 -1.82
C LYS A 407 -22.01 7.83 -1.90
N PHE A 408 -22.49 7.93 -3.13
CA PHE A 408 -23.91 7.94 -3.47
C PHE A 408 -24.26 6.73 -4.34
N ARG A 409 -25.47 6.22 -4.18
CA ARG A 409 -26.06 5.08 -4.92
C ARG A 409 -27.45 5.46 -5.40
N PRO A 410 -27.58 6.37 -6.38
CA PRO A 410 -28.87 6.87 -6.80
C PRO A 410 -29.76 5.81 -7.46
N LEU A 411 -29.14 4.82 -8.10
CA LEU A 411 -29.80 3.72 -8.77
C LEU A 411 -29.05 2.40 -8.52
N TYR A 412 -29.74 1.28 -8.65
CA TYR A 412 -29.09 -0.04 -8.60
C TYR A 412 -28.01 -0.14 -9.69
N GLY A 413 -26.82 -0.56 -9.29
CA GLY A 413 -25.68 -0.69 -10.18
C GLY A 413 -24.94 0.60 -10.50
N LEU A 414 -25.41 1.78 -10.08
CA LEU A 414 -24.72 3.06 -10.27
C LEU A 414 -24.17 3.58 -8.95
N ASP A 415 -22.85 3.67 -8.85
CA ASP A 415 -22.15 4.26 -7.72
C ASP A 415 -21.48 5.58 -8.15
N LEU A 416 -21.66 6.64 -7.36
CA LEU A 416 -21.01 7.93 -7.55
C LEU A 416 -20.13 8.19 -6.32
N ASN A 417 -18.83 8.38 -6.53
CA ASN A 417 -17.87 8.71 -5.49
C ASN A 417 -17.36 10.13 -5.66
N VAL A 418 -17.36 10.88 -4.58
CA VAL A 418 -16.76 12.22 -4.49
C VAL A 418 -15.73 12.16 -3.39
N SER A 419 -14.48 12.52 -3.65
CA SER A 419 -13.48 12.62 -2.60
C SER A 419 -12.64 13.88 -2.74
N ASN A 420 -12.24 14.44 -1.60
CA ASN A 420 -11.24 15.48 -1.51
C ASN A 420 -10.11 15.02 -0.60
N THR A 421 -8.89 15.11 -1.10
CA THR A 421 -7.67 14.71 -0.39
C THR A 421 -6.74 15.91 -0.30
N PHE A 422 -6.38 16.29 0.91
CA PHE A 422 -5.40 17.33 1.18
C PHE A 422 -4.17 16.72 1.85
N ILE A 423 -2.99 16.91 1.23
CA ILE A 423 -1.72 16.34 1.68
C ILE A 423 -0.74 17.48 1.95
N ARG A 424 0.02 17.35 3.07
CA ARG A 424 1.21 18.15 3.33
C ARG A 424 2.42 17.25 3.31
N HIS A 425 3.51 17.74 2.73
CA HIS A 425 4.81 17.09 2.75
C HIS A 425 5.91 18.12 2.97
N ALA A 426 6.98 17.75 3.68
CA ALA A 426 8.12 18.63 3.88
C ALA A 426 9.44 17.86 3.82
N ASN A 427 10.46 18.49 3.26
CA ASN A 427 11.79 17.91 3.18
C ASN A 427 12.50 18.03 4.53
N ILE A 428 12.82 16.89 5.16
CA ILE A 428 13.41 16.84 6.50
C ILE A 428 14.76 17.56 6.57
N ASN A 429 15.51 17.57 5.47
CA ASN A 429 16.84 18.15 5.40
C ASN A 429 16.86 19.68 5.59
N GLU A 430 15.70 20.35 5.46
CA GLU A 430 15.58 21.77 5.81
C GLU A 430 15.83 22.06 7.30
N SER A 431 15.69 21.06 8.16
CA SER A 431 15.86 21.18 9.63
C SER A 431 17.22 20.74 10.14
N ILE A 432 18.16 20.38 9.26
CA ILE A 432 19.49 19.90 9.68
C ILE A 432 20.34 21.04 10.18
N THR A 433 20.93 20.86 11.36
CA THR A 433 21.86 21.80 12.00
C THR A 433 23.20 21.18 12.37
N ASP A 434 23.29 19.85 12.40
CA ASP A 434 24.53 19.13 12.70
C ASP A 434 25.58 19.37 11.62
N ILE A 435 26.81 19.75 12.05
CA ILE A 435 27.85 20.15 11.14
C ILE A 435 28.44 18.98 10.33
N GLY A 436 28.45 17.78 10.93
CA GLY A 436 28.92 16.57 10.26
C GLY A 436 27.97 16.19 9.14
N LEU A 437 26.67 16.23 9.41
CA LEU A 437 25.63 15.99 8.42
C LEU A 437 25.67 17.04 7.30
N LEU A 438 25.74 18.30 7.65
CA LEU A 438 25.85 19.38 6.65
C LEU A 438 27.06 19.18 5.74
N LYS A 439 28.25 18.86 6.33
CA LYS A 439 29.48 18.58 5.56
C LYS A 439 29.24 17.42 4.58
N ASP A 440 28.66 16.34 5.06
CA ASP A 440 28.42 15.16 4.24
C ASP A 440 27.41 15.45 3.12
N TYR A 441 26.33 16.14 3.41
CA TYR A 441 25.28 16.42 2.44
C TYR A 441 25.70 17.40 1.34
N VAL A 442 26.52 18.40 1.64
CA VAL A 442 27.04 19.33 0.61
C VAL A 442 28.18 18.74 -0.22
N SER A 443 28.82 17.65 0.23
CA SER A 443 30.01 17.06 -0.41
C SER A 443 29.80 15.68 -1.00
N LYS A 444 28.76 14.93 -0.59
CA LYS A 444 28.47 13.57 -1.08
C LYS A 444 27.33 13.60 -2.10
N LYS A 445 27.44 12.75 -3.12
CA LYS A 445 26.43 12.61 -4.18
C LYS A 445 25.08 12.12 -3.64
N TYR A 446 25.10 11.34 -2.57
CA TYR A 446 23.92 10.72 -2.00
C TYR A 446 23.70 11.23 -0.59
N THR A 447 22.50 11.69 -0.33
CA THR A 447 22.05 12.21 0.96
C THR A 447 20.73 11.56 1.32
N THR A 448 20.51 11.24 2.59
CA THR A 448 19.20 10.81 3.03
C THR A 448 18.26 12.00 3.11
N ASP A 449 17.05 11.87 2.61
CA ASP A 449 15.99 12.87 2.69
C ASP A 449 14.87 12.46 3.66
N GLY A 450 15.09 11.37 4.40
CA GLY A 450 14.10 10.80 5.31
C GLY A 450 13.02 9.98 4.63
N SER A 451 13.09 9.78 3.31
CA SER A 451 12.14 8.96 2.56
C SER A 451 12.30 7.47 2.88
N THR A 452 11.30 6.68 2.50
CA THR A 452 11.29 5.23 2.71
C THR A 452 12.42 4.50 1.97
N PHE A 453 12.94 5.08 0.89
CA PHE A 453 13.99 4.48 0.07
C PHE A 453 15.40 4.87 0.50
N ASN A 454 15.55 6.06 1.03
CA ASN A 454 16.83 6.57 1.50
C ASN A 454 17.02 6.10 2.93
N HIS A 455 17.94 5.17 3.12
CA HIS A 455 18.32 4.81 4.48
C HIS A 455 18.79 6.04 5.22
N ALA A 456 18.54 6.06 6.50
CA ALA A 456 19.23 6.95 7.42
C ALA A 456 20.70 6.50 7.54
N THR A 457 21.42 6.39 6.42
CA THR A 457 22.84 6.05 6.42
C THR A 457 23.66 7.29 6.56
N ILE A 458 23.68 7.72 7.74
CA ILE A 458 24.86 8.40 8.19
C ILE A 458 25.58 7.37 9.03
N THR A 459 26.40 6.62 8.37
CA THR A 459 27.33 5.71 9.00
C THR A 459 28.32 6.50 9.79
N ASN A 460 28.02 6.75 11.02
CA ASN A 460 29.01 7.04 12.00
C ASN A 460 29.30 5.79 12.79
N SER A 461 30.55 5.49 12.98
CA SER A 461 31.05 4.40 13.81
C SER A 461 30.54 4.41 15.26
N ASP A 462 29.94 5.48 15.72
CA ASP A 462 29.47 5.66 17.09
C ASP A 462 27.94 5.82 17.21
N GLY A 463 27.18 5.69 16.12
CA GLY A 463 25.72 5.60 16.13
C GLY A 463 24.96 6.79 16.76
N ALA A 464 25.62 7.54 17.63
CA ALA A 464 24.99 8.61 18.40
C ALA A 464 24.74 9.89 17.58
N LYS A 465 25.57 10.17 16.59
CA LYS A 465 25.46 11.37 15.75
C LYS A 465 24.39 11.26 14.67
N ASP A 466 24.08 10.04 14.25
CA ASP A 466 23.13 9.76 13.20
C ASP A 466 21.70 10.18 13.52
N HIS A 467 21.46 10.41 14.79
CA HIS A 467 20.12 10.59 15.30
C HIS A 467 19.87 11.96 15.93
N ALA A 468 20.88 12.85 15.93
CA ALA A 468 20.79 14.13 16.66
C ALA A 468 19.54 14.94 16.29
N PHE A 469 19.13 14.93 15.01
CA PHE A 469 17.91 15.62 14.59
C PHE A 469 16.65 14.75 14.59
N LEU A 470 16.80 13.42 14.65
CA LEU A 470 15.65 12.50 14.76
C LEU A 470 15.01 12.56 16.14
N TYR A 471 15.79 12.76 17.19
CA TYR A 471 15.32 12.89 18.55
C TYR A 471 14.49 14.14 18.80
N SER A 472 14.68 15.19 18.00
CA SER A 472 13.89 16.43 18.13
C SER A 472 12.49 16.32 17.53
N ASN A 473 12.13 15.18 16.93
CA ASN A 473 10.89 14.96 16.19
C ASN A 473 10.52 16.15 15.29
N PRO A 474 11.22 16.36 14.17
CA PRO A 474 11.03 17.54 13.33
C PRO A 474 9.80 17.43 12.42
N PHE A 475 8.83 16.56 12.72
CA PHE A 475 7.62 16.36 11.93
C PHE A 475 6.91 17.69 11.68
N MET A 476 6.77 18.04 10.41
CA MET A 476 6.12 19.27 9.93
C MET A 476 6.65 20.58 10.52
N LYS A 477 7.90 20.62 11.04
CA LYS A 477 8.54 21.85 11.57
C LYS A 477 9.25 22.68 10.50
N GLN A 478 9.40 22.15 9.28
CA GLN A 478 10.04 22.84 8.16
C GLN A 478 9.24 24.07 7.74
N GLN A 479 9.94 25.11 7.28
CA GLN A 479 9.33 26.36 6.80
C GLN A 479 8.69 26.19 5.42
N THR A 480 9.38 25.44 4.53
CA THR A 480 8.93 25.23 3.14
C THR A 480 8.21 23.89 3.03
N ARG A 481 6.89 23.95 2.76
CA ARG A 481 6.05 22.77 2.66
C ARG A 481 5.41 22.69 1.30
N GLN A 482 5.27 21.47 0.80
CA GLN A 482 4.43 21.12 -0.32
C GLN A 482 2.99 20.91 0.17
N TYR A 483 2.04 21.42 -0.60
CA TYR A 483 0.61 21.19 -0.38
C TYR A 483 0.02 20.60 -1.65
N VAL A 484 -0.68 19.48 -1.51
CA VAL A 484 -1.37 18.84 -2.63
C VAL A 484 -2.86 18.73 -2.28
N ASN A 485 -3.71 19.26 -3.14
CA ASN A 485 -5.15 19.08 -3.03
C ASN A 485 -5.65 18.31 -4.25
N GLN A 486 -6.41 17.24 -4.03
CA GLN A 486 -6.98 16.40 -5.08
C GLN A 486 -8.47 16.30 -4.88
N LEU A 487 -9.25 16.85 -5.82
CA LEU A 487 -10.69 16.64 -5.92
C LEU A 487 -10.94 15.54 -6.94
N SER A 488 -11.52 14.43 -6.51
CA SER A 488 -11.83 13.27 -7.34
C SER A 488 -13.35 13.06 -7.45
N LEU A 489 -13.79 12.83 -8.66
CA LEU A 489 -15.17 12.46 -9.01
C LEU A 489 -15.10 11.15 -9.79
N GLU A 490 -15.82 10.12 -9.35
CA GLU A 490 -15.90 8.85 -10.06
C GLU A 490 -17.35 8.39 -10.16
N ALA A 491 -17.76 8.02 -11.36
CA ALA A 491 -18.99 7.29 -11.61
C ALA A 491 -18.65 5.87 -12.04
N SER A 492 -19.25 4.88 -11.41
CA SER A 492 -19.09 3.47 -11.79
C SER A 492 -20.45 2.79 -11.97
N CYS A 493 -20.59 2.07 -13.07
CA CYS A 493 -21.82 1.34 -13.42
C CYS A 493 -21.53 -0.15 -13.45
N HIS A 494 -22.19 -0.88 -12.56
CA HIS A 494 -22.14 -2.32 -12.43
C HIS A 494 -23.39 -2.95 -13.02
N LEU A 495 -23.24 -3.69 -14.12
CA LEU A 495 -24.34 -4.38 -14.79
C LEU A 495 -24.11 -5.89 -14.75
N PRO A 496 -24.90 -6.66 -13.98
CA PRO A 496 -24.80 -8.12 -13.99
C PRO A 496 -25.33 -8.68 -15.33
N ILE A 497 -24.61 -9.63 -15.92
CA ILE A 497 -25.10 -10.41 -17.06
C ILE A 497 -25.86 -11.62 -16.50
N VAL A 498 -27.18 -11.43 -16.34
CA VAL A 498 -28.06 -12.30 -15.52
C VAL A 498 -28.00 -13.80 -15.90
N LYS A 499 -27.87 -14.14 -17.19
CA LYS A 499 -27.90 -15.54 -17.67
C LYS A 499 -26.57 -16.28 -17.46
N SER A 500 -25.45 -15.57 -17.39
CA SER A 500 -24.12 -16.19 -17.40
C SER A 500 -23.35 -16.06 -16.11
N GLY A 501 -23.83 -15.28 -15.14
CA GLY A 501 -23.05 -14.90 -13.96
C GLY A 501 -21.91 -13.92 -14.28
N GLY A 502 -21.81 -13.46 -15.53
CA GLY A 502 -20.89 -12.45 -15.96
C GLY A 502 -21.26 -11.04 -15.48
N TYR A 503 -20.39 -10.08 -15.76
CA TYR A 503 -20.62 -8.68 -15.39
C TYR A 503 -20.01 -7.72 -16.40
N MET A 504 -20.52 -6.50 -16.40
CA MET A 504 -19.90 -5.35 -17.05
C MET A 504 -19.69 -4.27 -15.99
N LEU A 505 -18.49 -3.69 -15.97
CA LEU A 505 -18.11 -2.59 -15.09
C LEU A 505 -17.59 -1.45 -15.95
N PHE A 506 -18.29 -0.32 -15.95
CA PHE A 506 -17.85 0.91 -16.58
C PHE A 506 -17.47 1.93 -15.50
N LYS A 507 -16.34 2.63 -15.68
CA LYS A 507 -15.91 3.68 -14.77
C LYS A 507 -15.53 4.92 -15.57
N LEU A 508 -15.99 6.07 -15.11
CA LEU A 508 -15.55 7.38 -15.54
C LEU A 508 -15.02 8.12 -14.31
N GLY A 509 -13.75 8.46 -14.32
CA GLY A 509 -13.09 9.18 -13.25
C GLY A 509 -12.51 10.50 -13.72
N TYR A 510 -12.58 11.50 -12.86
CA TYR A 510 -11.91 12.78 -13.03
C TYR A 510 -11.21 13.17 -11.73
N VAL A 511 -9.94 13.58 -11.82
CA VAL A 511 -9.19 14.12 -10.69
C VAL A 511 -8.61 15.48 -11.09
N PHE A 512 -8.95 16.52 -10.33
CA PHE A 512 -8.24 17.78 -10.33
C PHE A 512 -7.20 17.77 -9.21
N GLU A 513 -5.94 18.05 -9.55
CA GLU A 513 -4.82 18.11 -8.63
C GLU A 513 -4.18 19.50 -8.66
N ALA A 514 -4.15 20.16 -7.50
CA ALA A 514 -3.40 21.37 -7.27
C ALA A 514 -2.18 21.04 -6.41
N ASN A 515 -0.98 21.22 -6.96
CA ASN A 515 0.30 20.98 -6.29
C ASN A 515 1.02 22.33 -6.12
N ILE A 516 1.15 22.75 -4.87
CA ILE A 516 1.82 24.00 -4.47
C ILE A 516 3.18 23.63 -3.90
N ASN A 517 4.24 24.34 -4.32
CA ASN A 517 5.63 24.11 -3.97
C ASN A 517 6.15 22.71 -4.37
N PRO A 518 6.00 22.32 -5.66
CA PRO A 518 6.39 20.99 -6.13
C PRO A 518 7.88 20.69 -5.98
N GLY A 519 8.73 21.69 -5.89
CA GLY A 519 10.18 21.52 -5.75
C GLY A 519 10.64 21.09 -4.35
N VAL A 520 9.74 21.01 -3.35
CA VAL A 520 10.06 20.54 -1.99
C VAL A 520 10.64 19.12 -1.99
N ARG A 521 10.22 18.28 -2.92
CA ARG A 521 10.72 16.90 -3.08
C ARG A 521 12.13 16.79 -3.66
N GLN A 522 12.73 17.90 -4.10
CA GLN A 522 14.08 17.91 -4.63
C GLN A 522 15.12 17.95 -3.50
N ASN A 523 16.28 17.34 -3.74
CA ASN A 523 17.40 17.40 -2.80
C ASN A 523 17.82 18.84 -2.52
N ILE A 524 17.92 19.20 -1.24
CA ILE A 524 18.36 20.52 -0.79
C ILE A 524 19.86 20.66 -1.02
N TYR A 525 20.62 19.66 -0.60
CA TYR A 525 22.07 19.67 -0.63
C TYR A 525 22.60 18.75 -1.73
N ARG A 526 23.67 19.17 -2.39
CA ARG A 526 24.35 18.41 -3.42
C ARG A 526 25.79 18.89 -3.62
N PRO A 527 26.71 18.01 -3.99
CA PRO A 527 28.05 18.40 -4.39
C PRO A 527 28.01 19.39 -5.55
N ASN A 528 28.95 20.35 -5.52
CA ASN A 528 29.16 21.33 -6.59
C ASN A 528 30.63 21.72 -6.65
N ASP A 529 31.01 22.66 -7.52
CA ASP A 529 32.39 23.07 -7.70
C ASP A 529 33.02 23.64 -6.43
N ARG A 530 32.24 24.28 -5.55
CA ARG A 530 32.74 24.84 -4.29
C ARG A 530 33.05 23.77 -3.24
N THR A 531 32.37 22.64 -3.31
CA THR A 531 32.53 21.51 -2.38
C THR A 531 33.38 20.38 -2.93
N LYS A 532 33.98 20.60 -4.12
CA LYS A 532 34.87 19.63 -4.75
C LYS A 532 36.04 19.28 -3.83
N GLY A 533 36.23 17.99 -3.58
CA GLY A 533 37.28 17.48 -2.69
C GLY A 533 36.99 17.62 -1.19
N TRP A 534 35.80 18.07 -0.77
CA TRP A 534 35.45 18.12 0.65
C TRP A 534 35.08 16.73 1.22
N ASN A 535 34.69 15.81 0.36
CA ASN A 535 34.33 14.47 0.79
C ASN A 535 35.42 13.77 1.61
N ASP A 536 36.68 13.95 1.21
CA ASP A 536 37.86 13.31 1.80
C ASP A 536 38.55 14.17 2.87
N LYS A 537 37.98 15.32 3.22
CA LYS A 537 38.53 16.25 4.21
C LYS A 537 37.74 16.19 5.52
N SER A 538 38.45 16.44 6.64
CA SER A 538 37.80 16.62 7.93
C SER A 538 37.05 17.96 8.03
N ILE A 539 36.17 18.10 9.03
CA ILE A 539 35.51 19.38 9.32
C ILE A 539 36.53 20.48 9.64
N THR A 540 37.61 20.12 10.35
CA THR A 540 38.67 21.02 10.75
C THR A 540 39.45 21.54 9.54
N ASP A 541 39.72 20.68 8.54
CA ASP A 541 40.48 21.07 7.32
C ASP A 541 39.67 21.99 6.40
N ILE A 542 38.33 21.83 6.39
CA ILE A 542 37.43 22.68 5.59
C ILE A 542 37.13 23.99 6.33
N GLY A 543 36.89 23.90 7.63
CA GLY A 543 36.41 24.94 8.50
C GLY A 543 34.88 24.96 8.62
N GLU A 544 34.38 24.92 9.86
CA GLU A 544 32.92 24.86 10.15
C GLU A 544 32.16 26.03 9.51
N ALA A 545 32.70 27.24 9.57
CA ALA A 545 32.08 28.43 8.98
C ALA A 545 31.82 28.27 7.48
N LYS A 546 32.78 27.72 6.73
CA LYS A 546 32.62 27.48 5.28
C LYS A 546 31.55 26.43 4.97
N ILE A 547 31.46 25.37 5.79
CA ILE A 547 30.44 24.34 5.63
C ILE A 547 29.05 24.95 5.86
N ARG A 548 28.87 25.74 6.93
CA ARG A 548 27.59 26.42 7.24
C ARG A 548 27.22 27.45 6.17
N GLU A 549 28.17 28.22 5.67
CA GLU A 549 27.96 29.20 4.59
C GLU A 549 27.44 28.50 3.33
N GLU A 550 28.11 27.43 2.89
CA GLU A 550 27.71 26.70 1.69
C GLU A 550 26.36 26.02 1.87
N ALA A 551 26.10 25.39 3.02
CA ALA A 551 24.82 24.80 3.33
C ALA A 551 23.68 25.84 3.32
N ALA A 552 23.91 27.02 3.94
CA ALA A 552 22.93 28.10 3.95
C ALA A 552 22.65 28.64 2.53
N ARG A 553 23.66 28.72 1.69
CA ARG A 553 23.55 29.13 0.28
C ARG A 553 22.68 28.13 -0.50
N GLN A 554 22.98 26.83 -0.41
CA GLN A 554 22.20 25.77 -1.09
C GLN A 554 20.75 25.72 -0.59
N LEU A 555 20.54 25.87 0.70
CA LEU A 555 19.20 25.96 1.29
C LEU A 555 18.41 27.16 0.74
N ALA A 556 19.03 28.31 0.64
CA ALA A 556 18.40 29.53 0.11
C ALA A 556 18.03 29.37 -1.38
N GLU A 557 18.93 28.79 -2.18
CA GLU A 557 18.67 28.48 -3.59
C GLU A 557 17.53 27.46 -3.75
N TRP A 558 17.55 26.38 -2.95
CA TRP A 558 16.49 25.37 -2.96
C TRP A 558 15.14 26.00 -2.59
N ARG A 559 15.07 26.83 -1.55
CA ARG A 559 13.82 27.50 -1.16
C ARG A 559 13.21 28.32 -2.28
N LYS A 560 14.04 29.01 -3.06
CA LYS A 560 13.57 29.76 -4.25
C LYS A 560 13.03 28.82 -5.33
N GLY A 561 13.71 27.70 -5.57
CA GLY A 561 13.33 26.72 -6.57
C GLY A 561 12.16 25.83 -6.14
N ALA A 562 11.92 25.68 -4.82
CA ALA A 562 10.83 24.88 -4.29
C ALA A 562 9.45 25.52 -4.50
N ILE A 563 9.40 26.86 -4.53
CA ILE A 563 8.15 27.62 -4.64
C ILE A 563 7.60 27.53 -6.07
N GLY A 564 6.31 27.22 -6.18
CA GLY A 564 5.65 27.15 -7.47
C GLY A 564 4.21 26.61 -7.35
N ARG A 565 3.53 26.55 -8.47
CA ARG A 565 2.19 25.97 -8.58
C ARG A 565 2.10 25.11 -9.82
N GLN A 566 1.51 23.93 -9.69
CA GLN A 566 1.26 23.02 -10.79
C GLN A 566 -0.18 22.50 -10.66
N PHE A 567 -0.91 22.56 -11.76
CA PHE A 567 -2.28 22.05 -11.84
C PHE A 567 -2.32 20.91 -12.85
N ASN A 568 -2.89 19.79 -12.45
CA ASN A 568 -3.05 18.62 -13.29
C ASN A 568 -4.51 18.18 -13.31
N HIS A 569 -4.94 17.66 -14.45
CA HIS A 569 -6.24 17.05 -14.63
C HIS A 569 -6.04 15.62 -15.13
N TYR A 570 -6.64 14.67 -14.46
CA TYR A 570 -6.63 13.28 -14.87
C TYR A 570 -8.06 12.88 -15.24
N ILE A 571 -8.24 12.35 -16.44
CA ILE A 571 -9.50 11.79 -16.90
C ILE A 571 -9.26 10.33 -17.17
N ARG A 572 -10.03 9.45 -16.53
CA ARG A 572 -9.94 8.00 -16.71
C ARG A 572 -11.27 7.44 -17.18
N LEU A 573 -11.23 6.66 -18.24
CA LEU A 573 -12.35 5.86 -18.73
C LEU A 573 -11.92 4.39 -18.69
N SER A 574 -12.72 3.54 -18.08
CA SER A 574 -12.45 2.10 -17.97
C SER A 574 -13.70 1.31 -18.26
N ALA A 575 -13.54 0.22 -18.99
CA ALA A 575 -14.56 -0.79 -19.25
C ALA A 575 -13.97 -2.16 -19.00
N GLU A 576 -14.60 -2.93 -18.11
CA GLU A 576 -14.27 -4.33 -17.85
C GLU A 576 -15.52 -5.18 -18.11
N VAL A 577 -15.39 -6.21 -18.90
CA VAL A 577 -16.47 -7.14 -19.25
C VAL A 577 -15.97 -8.56 -19.01
N ALA A 578 -16.75 -9.34 -18.29
CA ALA A 578 -16.50 -10.76 -18.05
C ALA A 578 -17.79 -11.57 -18.34
N TYR A 579 -17.62 -12.70 -19.03
CA TYR A 579 -18.73 -13.55 -19.48
C TYR A 579 -18.55 -15.03 -19.10
#